data_69d895f11ed4cdc02ddef900f12ab927
#
_entry.id   69d895f11ed4cdc02ddef900f12ab927
#
_cell.length_a   1.000
_cell.length_b   1.000
_cell.length_c   1.000
_cell.angle_alpha   90.00
_cell.angle_beta   90.00
_cell.angle_gamma   90.00
#
_symmetry.space_group_name_H-M   'P 1'
#
loop_
_entity.id
_entity.type
_entity.pdbx_description
1 polymer ?
#
loop_
_entity_poly.entity_id
_entity_poly.type
_entity_poly.pdbx_seq_one_letter_code
_entity_poly.pdbx_strand_id
1 'polypeptide(L)'
;MFHITQETAADWWEVEALYDLCFAPGRTALSSYRLRESVDPVPELSLIARDPDHIMAGAIRHWPVRIGNDYALLLGPVAVHPTRQGEGLGGLLIRESIQIASNIGWERILLVGDAPYYSRFGFQKLSDVIMPHPTNPDRVLGLALRENAWAGLKGAVEKSEI
;
A
#
# COMPACT_ATOMS: atom_id res chain seq x y z
N MET A 1 4.59 -9.50 20.87
CA MET A 1 3.99 -8.17 20.64
C MET A 1 4.87 -7.36 19.69
N PHE A 2 4.26 -6.70 18.73
CA PHE A 2 4.98 -5.89 17.76
C PHE A 2 4.94 -4.41 18.12
N HIS A 3 6.04 -3.72 17.86
CA HIS A 3 6.11 -2.28 18.01
C HIS A 3 6.08 -1.65 16.62
N ILE A 4 5.03 -0.87 16.35
CA ILE A 4 4.82 -0.23 15.04
C ILE A 4 5.24 1.23 15.11
N THR A 5 6.14 1.62 14.20
CA THR A 5 6.63 2.99 14.10
C THR A 5 6.69 3.41 12.64
N GLN A 6 6.87 4.71 12.43
CA GLN A 6 7.11 5.24 11.09
C GLN A 6 8.51 4.84 10.62
N GLU A 7 8.61 4.42 9.36
CA GLU A 7 9.89 4.11 8.72
C GLU A 7 10.75 5.37 8.65
N THR A 8 12.03 5.24 8.97
CA THR A 8 13.01 6.32 8.85
C THR A 8 14.05 5.97 7.79
N ALA A 9 14.89 6.95 7.41
CA ALA A 9 15.96 6.71 6.45
C ALA A 9 16.93 5.60 6.91
N ALA A 10 17.10 5.44 8.22
CA ALA A 10 17.96 4.39 8.78
C ALA A 10 17.37 2.99 8.60
N ASP A 11 16.06 2.88 8.43
CA ASP A 11 15.36 1.60 8.28
C ASP A 11 15.29 1.13 6.83
N TRP A 12 15.58 2.02 5.88
CA TRP A 12 15.30 1.79 4.46
C TRP A 12 15.86 0.47 3.93
N TRP A 13 17.10 0.18 4.23
CA TRP A 13 17.75 -1.02 3.70
C TRP A 13 17.14 -2.32 4.28
N GLU A 14 16.72 -2.31 5.54
CA GLU A 14 16.04 -3.45 6.14
C GLU A 14 14.66 -3.68 5.51
N VAL A 15 13.95 -2.59 5.20
CA VAL A 15 12.64 -2.65 4.54
C VAL A 15 12.80 -3.23 3.13
N GLU A 16 13.77 -2.75 2.36
CA GLU A 16 14.04 -3.28 1.03
C GLU A 16 14.44 -4.76 1.07
N ALA A 17 15.26 -5.14 2.03
CA ALA A 17 15.65 -6.54 2.22
C ALA A 17 14.44 -7.42 2.57
N LEU A 18 13.51 -6.91 3.39
CA LEU A 18 12.28 -7.61 3.71
C LEU A 18 11.41 -7.83 2.47
N TYR A 19 11.27 -6.80 1.64
CA TYR A 19 10.51 -6.92 0.40
C TYR A 19 11.17 -7.92 -0.56
N ASP A 20 12.49 -7.91 -0.69
CA ASP A 20 13.22 -8.88 -1.52
C ASP A 20 13.02 -10.32 -1.01
N LEU A 21 12.94 -10.48 0.30
CA LEU A 21 12.71 -11.80 0.90
C LEU A 21 11.28 -12.30 0.65
N CYS A 22 10.28 -11.41 0.72
CA CYS A 22 8.86 -11.76 0.62
C CYS A 22 8.36 -11.86 -0.82
N PHE A 23 9.00 -11.16 -1.75
CA PHE A 23 8.57 -11.09 -3.15
C PHE A 23 9.65 -11.58 -4.07
N ALA A 24 9.26 -11.97 -5.30
CA ALA A 24 10.22 -12.41 -6.31
C ALA A 24 11.23 -11.30 -6.65
N PRO A 25 12.46 -11.65 -7.07
CA PRO A 25 13.45 -10.63 -7.45
C PRO A 25 12.97 -9.67 -8.55
N GLY A 26 11.99 -10.07 -9.36
CA GLY A 26 11.39 -9.22 -10.40
C GLY A 26 10.28 -8.31 -9.90
N ARG A 27 10.11 -8.13 -8.58
CA ARG A 27 9.01 -7.33 -8.03
C ARG A 27 8.94 -5.92 -8.60
N THR A 28 10.08 -5.31 -8.89
CA THR A 28 10.13 -3.95 -9.44
C THR A 28 9.64 -3.86 -10.89
N ALA A 29 9.47 -4.99 -11.56
CA ALA A 29 8.91 -5.04 -12.91
C ALA A 29 7.37 -5.12 -12.91
N LEU A 30 6.74 -5.27 -11.74
CA LEU A 30 5.28 -5.26 -11.63
C LEU A 30 4.73 -3.89 -12.05
N SER A 31 3.55 -3.90 -12.67
CA SER A 31 2.93 -2.67 -13.19
C SER A 31 2.78 -1.57 -12.15
N SER A 32 2.43 -1.93 -10.90
CA SER A 32 2.28 -0.96 -9.83
C SER A 32 3.57 -0.23 -9.48
N TYR A 33 4.74 -0.84 -9.70
CA TYR A 33 6.02 -0.19 -9.43
C TYR A 33 6.32 0.97 -10.39
N ARG A 34 5.72 0.98 -11.59
CA ARG A 34 5.86 2.10 -12.53
C ARG A 34 5.31 3.39 -11.93
N LEU A 35 4.29 3.28 -11.11
CA LEU A 35 3.67 4.42 -10.43
C LEU A 35 4.53 4.96 -9.29
N ARG A 36 5.55 4.21 -8.88
CA ARG A 36 6.45 4.55 -7.76
C ARG A 36 7.80 5.09 -8.23
N GLU A 37 8.13 4.93 -9.50
CA GLU A 37 9.42 5.38 -10.06
C GLU A 37 9.58 6.88 -9.89
N SER A 38 10.67 7.29 -9.24
CA SER A 38 11.00 8.68 -8.96
C SER A 38 9.96 9.42 -8.10
N VAL A 39 9.15 8.67 -7.35
CA VAL A 39 8.18 9.21 -6.42
C VAL A 39 8.53 8.72 -5.02
N ASP A 40 8.49 9.61 -4.03
CA ASP A 40 8.70 9.22 -2.64
C ASP A 40 7.40 8.66 -2.04
N PRO A 41 7.48 7.63 -1.21
CA PRO A 41 6.31 7.17 -0.47
C PRO A 41 5.87 8.25 0.52
N VAL A 42 4.62 8.19 0.95
CA VAL A 42 4.10 9.12 1.97
C VAL A 42 4.70 8.73 3.32
N PRO A 43 5.56 9.59 3.93
CA PRO A 43 6.30 9.20 5.14
C PRO A 43 5.41 8.77 6.30
N GLU A 44 4.31 9.48 6.55
CA GLU A 44 3.40 9.20 7.67
C GLU A 44 2.70 7.85 7.51
N LEU A 45 2.69 7.29 6.30
CA LEU A 45 2.02 6.04 5.97
C LEU A 45 3.00 4.91 5.65
N SER A 46 4.28 5.17 5.84
CA SER A 46 5.34 4.17 5.70
C SER A 46 5.66 3.64 7.10
N LEU A 47 5.12 2.46 7.41
CA LEU A 47 5.20 1.91 8.76
C LEU A 47 6.05 0.65 8.78
N ILE A 48 6.75 0.46 9.89
CA ILE A 48 7.50 -0.77 10.15
C ILE A 48 7.03 -1.38 11.47
N ALA A 49 7.17 -2.68 11.58
CA ALA A 49 6.88 -3.41 12.80
C ALA A 49 8.13 -4.19 13.21
N ARG A 50 8.54 -4.03 14.46
CA ARG A 50 9.65 -4.78 15.04
C ARG A 50 9.14 -5.65 16.18
N ASP A 51 9.78 -6.78 16.36
CA ASP A 51 9.47 -7.67 17.48
C ASP A 51 10.17 -7.17 18.76
N PRO A 52 9.97 -7.86 19.93
CA PRO A 52 10.63 -7.44 21.18
C PRO A 52 12.16 -7.43 21.11
N ASP A 53 12.76 -8.17 20.19
CA ASP A 53 14.22 -8.19 19.99
C ASP A 53 14.68 -7.16 18.95
N HIS A 54 13.81 -6.23 18.56
CA HIS A 54 14.07 -5.17 17.58
C HIS A 54 14.31 -5.69 16.15
N ILE A 55 13.91 -6.92 15.85
CA ILE A 55 14.04 -7.49 14.51
C ILE A 55 12.84 -7.06 13.68
N MET A 56 13.10 -6.63 12.45
CA MET A 56 12.02 -6.20 11.55
C MET A 56 11.15 -7.38 11.15
N ALA A 57 9.87 -7.29 11.50
CA ALA A 57 8.89 -8.34 11.26
C ALA A 57 7.92 -8.00 10.12
N GLY A 58 7.72 -6.72 9.85
CA GLY A 58 6.81 -6.31 8.78
C GLY A 58 7.00 -4.86 8.36
N ALA A 59 6.48 -4.53 7.18
CA ALA A 59 6.52 -3.17 6.66
C ALA A 59 5.39 -2.93 5.67
N ILE A 60 4.94 -1.68 5.59
CA ILE A 60 3.96 -1.22 4.62
C ILE A 60 4.35 0.15 4.13
N ARG A 61 4.10 0.42 2.84
CA ARG A 61 4.26 1.75 2.25
C ARG A 61 3.01 2.13 1.48
N HIS A 62 2.79 3.42 1.35
CA HIS A 62 1.76 4.01 0.50
C HIS A 62 2.39 5.09 -0.37
N TRP A 63 1.88 5.24 -1.58
CA TRP A 63 2.44 6.14 -2.58
C TRP A 63 1.34 7.06 -3.10
N PRO A 64 1.61 8.35 -3.31
CA PRO A 64 0.64 9.21 -3.95
C PRO A 64 0.54 8.85 -5.44
N VAL A 65 -0.69 8.79 -5.94
CA VAL A 65 -0.98 8.61 -7.37
C VAL A 65 -2.09 9.56 -7.77
N ARG A 66 -2.32 9.68 -9.06
CA ARG A 66 -3.30 10.59 -9.62
C ARG A 66 -4.23 9.86 -10.59
N ILE A 67 -5.52 10.20 -10.53
CA ILE A 67 -6.51 9.76 -11.52
C ILE A 67 -7.19 11.05 -11.99
N GLY A 68 -6.83 11.51 -13.22
CA GLY A 68 -7.26 12.84 -13.68
C GLY A 68 -6.68 13.92 -12.78
N ASN A 69 -7.54 14.74 -12.20
CA ASN A 69 -7.15 15.81 -11.27
C ASN A 69 -7.27 15.39 -9.79
N ASP A 70 -7.63 14.16 -9.52
CA ASP A 70 -7.84 13.67 -8.16
C ASP A 70 -6.67 12.82 -7.71
N TYR A 71 -6.35 12.93 -6.42
CA TYR A 71 -5.28 12.16 -5.80
C TYR A 71 -5.82 10.97 -5.04
N ALA A 72 -5.02 9.91 -5.01
CA ALA A 72 -5.30 8.72 -4.24
C ALA A 72 -3.99 8.17 -3.66
N LEU A 73 -4.11 7.28 -2.70
CA LEU A 73 -2.97 6.50 -2.22
C LEU A 73 -2.95 5.16 -2.94
N LEU A 74 -1.77 4.75 -3.37
CA LEU A 74 -1.52 3.38 -3.81
C LEU A 74 -0.91 2.63 -2.63
N LEU A 75 -1.64 1.65 -2.08
CA LEU A 75 -1.18 0.83 -0.97
C LEU A 75 -0.26 -0.26 -1.48
N GLY A 76 0.88 -0.36 -0.87
CA GLY A 76 1.84 -1.44 -1.10
C GLY A 76 3.27 -0.94 -1.34
N PRO A 77 4.23 -1.82 -1.21
CA PRO A 77 4.11 -3.21 -0.77
C PRO A 77 3.73 -3.32 0.70
N VAL A 78 3.11 -4.43 1.06
CA VAL A 78 2.95 -4.83 2.45
C VAL A 78 3.58 -6.21 2.60
N ALA A 79 4.45 -6.37 3.59
CA ALA A 79 5.19 -7.61 3.79
C ALA A 79 5.27 -7.97 5.26
N VAL A 80 5.21 -9.26 5.53
CA VAL A 80 5.44 -9.84 6.85
C VAL A 80 6.51 -10.90 6.68
N HIS A 81 7.53 -10.84 7.54
CA HIS A 81 8.62 -11.79 7.51
C HIS A 81 8.06 -13.23 7.55
N PRO A 82 8.61 -14.16 6.73
CA PRO A 82 8.06 -15.52 6.66
C PRO A 82 7.93 -16.24 8.01
N THR A 83 8.83 -15.95 8.96
CA THR A 83 8.78 -16.55 10.31
C THR A 83 7.70 -15.96 11.20
N ARG A 84 7.06 -14.87 10.80
CA ARG A 84 6.06 -14.16 11.61
C ARG A 84 4.69 -14.11 10.93
N GLN A 85 4.49 -14.86 9.88
CA GLN A 85 3.18 -14.97 9.21
C GLN A 85 2.21 -15.75 10.08
N GLY A 86 0.91 -15.44 9.95
CA GLY A 86 -0.13 -16.09 10.72
C GLY A 86 -0.42 -15.45 12.08
N GLU A 87 0.28 -14.35 12.42
CA GLU A 87 0.08 -13.62 13.68
C GLU A 87 -0.77 -12.36 13.52
N GLY A 88 -1.32 -12.11 12.30
CA GLY A 88 -2.20 -10.96 12.05
C GLY A 88 -1.46 -9.65 11.83
N LEU A 89 -0.14 -9.66 11.68
CA LEU A 89 0.66 -8.43 11.55
C LEU A 89 0.34 -7.65 10.27
N GLY A 90 0.16 -8.34 9.13
CA GLY A 90 -0.20 -7.68 7.88
C GLY A 90 -1.49 -6.89 8.00
N GLY A 91 -2.51 -7.49 8.59
CA GLY A 91 -3.79 -6.81 8.84
C GLY A 91 -3.65 -5.63 9.78
N LEU A 92 -2.80 -5.76 10.81
CA LEU A 92 -2.55 -4.66 11.74
C LEU A 92 -1.89 -3.47 11.04
N LEU A 93 -0.88 -3.71 10.22
CA LEU A 93 -0.21 -2.66 9.44
C LEU A 93 -1.18 -1.97 8.48
N ILE A 94 -2.03 -2.74 7.81
CA ILE A 94 -3.04 -2.20 6.90
C ILE A 94 -4.03 -1.31 7.67
N ARG A 95 -4.57 -1.78 8.78
CA ARG A 95 -5.54 -1.01 9.59
C ARG A 95 -4.94 0.25 10.16
N GLU A 96 -3.73 0.17 10.71
CA GLU A 96 -3.03 1.34 11.27
C GLU A 96 -2.80 2.41 10.21
N SER A 97 -2.31 2.01 9.03
CA SER A 97 -2.04 2.97 7.96
C SER A 97 -3.31 3.59 7.40
N ILE A 98 -4.41 2.82 7.28
CA ILE A 98 -5.71 3.34 6.86
C ILE A 98 -6.20 4.40 7.85
N GLN A 99 -6.07 4.14 9.13
CA GLN A 99 -6.50 5.09 10.16
C GLN A 99 -5.71 6.39 10.09
N ILE A 100 -4.39 6.29 9.93
CA ILE A 100 -3.53 7.47 9.78
C ILE A 100 -3.90 8.23 8.52
N ALA A 101 -4.08 7.54 7.39
CA ALA A 101 -4.44 8.17 6.12
C ALA A 101 -5.74 8.98 6.24
N SER A 102 -6.74 8.41 6.89
CA SER A 102 -8.00 9.10 7.13
C SER A 102 -7.80 10.34 8.00
N ASN A 103 -7.00 10.22 9.06
CA ASN A 103 -6.76 11.31 10.01
C ASN A 103 -6.01 12.48 9.38
N ILE A 104 -5.11 12.23 8.43
CA ILE A 104 -4.33 13.30 7.78
C ILE A 104 -4.97 13.84 6.50
N GLY A 105 -6.16 13.34 6.14
CA GLY A 105 -6.98 13.96 5.12
C GLY A 105 -7.03 13.29 3.75
N TRP A 106 -6.45 12.10 3.60
CA TRP A 106 -6.60 11.37 2.35
C TRP A 106 -8.04 10.91 2.16
N GLU A 107 -8.51 10.94 0.92
CA GLU A 107 -9.90 10.62 0.64
C GLU A 107 -10.12 9.19 0.15
N ARG A 108 -9.09 8.57 -0.44
CA ARG A 108 -9.23 7.26 -1.07
C ARG A 108 -7.91 6.53 -1.17
N ILE A 109 -8.01 5.20 -1.16
CA ILE A 109 -6.85 4.31 -1.32
C ILE A 109 -7.20 3.28 -2.40
N LEU A 110 -6.24 2.94 -3.24
CA LEU A 110 -6.37 1.80 -4.15
C LEU A 110 -5.19 0.85 -4.02
N LEU A 111 -5.38 -0.36 -4.48
CA LEU A 111 -4.35 -1.38 -4.55
C LEU A 111 -4.64 -2.39 -5.65
N VAL A 112 -3.63 -3.18 -5.97
CA VAL A 112 -3.79 -4.36 -6.82
C VAL A 112 -3.54 -5.57 -5.92
N GLY A 113 -4.57 -6.39 -5.71
CA GLY A 113 -4.44 -7.50 -4.77
C GLY A 113 -5.61 -8.46 -4.79
N ASP A 114 -5.66 -9.29 -3.76
CA ASP A 114 -6.65 -10.36 -3.62
C ASP A 114 -7.95 -9.83 -3.01
N ALA A 115 -9.01 -9.83 -3.80
CA ALA A 115 -10.29 -9.28 -3.36
C ALA A 115 -10.84 -9.94 -2.08
N PRO A 116 -10.85 -11.28 -1.95
CA PRO A 116 -11.32 -11.91 -0.71
C PRO A 116 -10.54 -11.48 0.52
N TYR A 117 -9.23 -11.31 0.40
CA TYR A 117 -8.42 -10.86 1.53
C TYR A 117 -8.71 -9.40 1.90
N TYR A 118 -8.66 -8.51 0.90
CA TYR A 118 -8.80 -7.08 1.15
C TYR A 118 -10.23 -6.62 1.44
N SER A 119 -11.24 -7.43 1.10
CA SER A 119 -12.62 -7.10 1.43
C SER A 119 -12.85 -6.96 2.94
N ARG A 120 -12.06 -7.65 3.76
CA ARG A 120 -12.13 -7.54 5.22
C ARG A 120 -11.78 -6.15 5.75
N PHE A 121 -11.07 -5.35 4.94
CA PHE A 121 -10.72 -3.96 5.28
C PHE A 121 -11.65 -2.95 4.62
N GLY A 122 -12.64 -3.41 3.86
CA GLY A 122 -13.59 -2.55 3.18
C GLY A 122 -13.27 -2.25 1.72
N PHE A 123 -12.21 -2.82 1.17
CA PHE A 123 -11.86 -2.64 -0.24
C PHE A 123 -12.86 -3.33 -1.15
N GLN A 124 -13.21 -2.69 -2.25
CA GLN A 124 -14.12 -3.20 -3.27
C GLN A 124 -13.51 -3.03 -4.65
N LYS A 125 -13.93 -3.85 -5.61
CA LYS A 125 -13.46 -3.76 -6.99
C LYS A 125 -13.79 -2.39 -7.59
N LEU A 126 -12.80 -1.79 -8.26
CA LEU A 126 -12.98 -0.54 -9.01
C LEU A 126 -13.10 -0.89 -10.50
N SER A 127 -14.25 -0.58 -11.10
CA SER A 127 -14.51 -0.93 -12.50
C SER A 127 -14.05 0.12 -13.49
N ASP A 128 -13.98 1.39 -13.06
CA ASP A 128 -13.72 2.52 -13.94
C ASP A 128 -12.29 3.06 -13.87
N VAL A 129 -11.47 2.45 -13.03
CA VAL A 129 -10.07 2.87 -12.80
C VAL A 129 -9.15 1.86 -13.45
N ILE A 130 -8.20 2.37 -14.25
CA ILE A 130 -7.31 1.55 -15.07
C ILE A 130 -5.88 1.66 -14.59
N MET A 131 -5.31 0.54 -14.17
CA MET A 131 -3.89 0.47 -13.79
C MET A 131 -3.02 0.24 -15.03
N PRO A 132 -1.71 0.60 -14.97
CA PRO A 132 -0.78 0.30 -16.06
C PRO A 132 -0.75 -1.19 -16.41
N HIS A 133 -0.58 -1.49 -17.68
CA HIS A 133 -0.44 -2.88 -18.15
C HIS A 133 0.91 -3.49 -17.73
N PRO A 134 0.97 -4.80 -17.48
CA PRO A 134 -0.17 -5.71 -17.42
C PRO A 134 -0.75 -5.75 -16.00
N THR A 135 -2.06 -5.57 -15.87
CA THR A 135 -2.75 -5.69 -14.57
C THR A 135 -4.07 -6.39 -14.79
N ASN A 136 -4.38 -7.38 -13.96
CA ASN A 136 -5.69 -8.02 -13.98
C ASN A 136 -6.72 -7.04 -13.42
N PRO A 137 -7.72 -6.62 -14.22
CA PRO A 137 -8.72 -5.64 -13.74
C PRO A 137 -9.50 -6.11 -12.50
N ASP A 138 -9.65 -7.41 -12.32
CA ASP A 138 -10.37 -7.95 -11.17
C ASP A 138 -9.62 -7.75 -9.84
N ARG A 139 -8.35 -7.40 -9.90
CA ARG A 139 -7.51 -7.18 -8.73
C ARG A 139 -7.36 -5.70 -8.38
N VAL A 140 -7.96 -4.80 -9.15
CA VAL A 140 -7.92 -3.36 -8.86
C VAL A 140 -9.01 -3.04 -7.86
N LEU A 141 -8.60 -2.71 -6.64
CA LEU A 141 -9.50 -2.53 -5.50
C LEU A 141 -9.34 -1.15 -4.90
N GLY A 142 -10.44 -0.60 -4.38
CA GLY A 142 -10.42 0.72 -3.75
C GLY A 142 -11.18 0.76 -2.44
N LEU A 143 -10.75 1.67 -1.57
CA LEU A 143 -11.38 1.98 -0.30
C LEU A 143 -11.65 3.47 -0.25
N ALA A 144 -12.88 3.86 0.08
CA ALA A 144 -13.24 5.25 0.31
C ALA A 144 -13.01 5.59 1.78
N LEU A 145 -12.21 6.64 2.03
CA LEU A 145 -11.99 7.17 3.37
C LEU A 145 -12.95 8.31 3.69
N ARG A 146 -13.61 8.83 2.67
CA ARG A 146 -14.69 9.81 2.77
C ARG A 146 -15.87 9.30 1.96
N GLU A 147 -17.07 9.72 2.33
CA GLU A 147 -18.29 9.34 1.63
C GLU A 147 -18.17 9.70 0.14
N ASN A 148 -18.52 8.77 -0.72
CA ASN A 148 -18.50 8.94 -2.19
C ASN A 148 -17.14 9.28 -2.79
N ALA A 149 -16.02 8.95 -2.13
CA ALA A 149 -14.69 9.30 -2.61
C ALA A 149 -14.34 8.70 -3.97
N TRP A 150 -14.92 7.57 -4.33
CA TRP A 150 -14.72 6.94 -5.64
C TRP A 150 -15.84 7.21 -6.65
N ALA A 151 -16.94 7.86 -6.22
CA ALA A 151 -18.07 8.11 -7.09
C ALA A 151 -17.70 9.05 -8.26
N GLY A 152 -17.96 8.62 -9.49
CA GLY A 152 -17.68 9.40 -10.68
C GLY A 152 -16.20 9.48 -11.07
N LEU A 153 -15.32 8.86 -10.30
CA LEU A 153 -13.89 8.88 -10.57
C LEU A 153 -13.53 7.74 -11.53
N LYS A 154 -12.94 8.10 -12.68
CA LYS A 154 -12.61 7.14 -13.72
C LYS A 154 -11.38 7.56 -14.51
N GLY A 155 -10.74 6.59 -15.14
CA GLY A 155 -9.59 6.80 -16.00
C GLY A 155 -8.35 6.09 -15.54
N ALA A 156 -7.23 6.41 -16.19
CA ALA A 156 -5.95 5.79 -15.92
C ALA A 156 -5.33 6.33 -14.64
N VAL A 157 -4.76 5.43 -13.85
CA VAL A 157 -3.94 5.80 -12.70
C VAL A 157 -2.57 6.22 -13.22
N GLU A 158 -2.13 7.40 -12.80
CA GLU A 158 -0.86 7.97 -13.22
C GLU A 158 0.00 8.28 -12.00
N LYS A 159 1.30 8.34 -12.24
CA LYS A 159 2.28 8.74 -11.22
C LYS A 159 1.98 10.18 -10.75
N SER A 160 2.12 10.42 -9.46
CA SER A 160 2.07 11.77 -8.93
C SER A 160 3.29 12.56 -9.39
N GLU A 161 3.09 13.84 -9.66
CA GLU A 161 4.16 14.77 -10.03
C GLU A 161 4.62 15.64 -8.86
N ILE A 162 4.15 15.32 -7.68
CA ILE A 162 4.49 16.08 -6.47
C ILE A 162 5.85 15.66 -5.96
#